data_c4f0cc084d47ccacb250d30ea68f36d3
#
_entry.id   c4f0cc084d47ccacb250d30ea68f36d3
#
_cell.length_a   1.000
_cell.length_b   1.000
_cell.length_c   1.000
_cell.angle_alpha   90.00
_cell.angle_beta   90.00
_cell.angle_gamma   90.00
#
_symmetry.space_group_name_H-M   'P 1'
#
loop_
_entity.id
_entity.type
_entity.pdbx_description
1 polymer ?
#
loop_
_entity_poly.entity_id
_entity_poly.type
_entity_poly.pdbx_seq_one_letter_code
_entity_poly.pdbx_strand_id
1 'polypeptide(L)'
;ITSKNKIAFKHGKIEAAIKLPKTANGLWPAFWMMGNDYDQVGWPRCGETDILEMGHSNGIKDGVTDRLFNGALHWGVASSEHRILTGDHVSDYSLQDGEYHIFRVVWTPNEIAMFLDDNKEPYMRVDISDRSSEDGVGYYFHKDNFLLLNMAVGGNFPGIHDAEGIT
;
A
#
# COMPACT_ATOMS: atom_id res chain seq x y z
N ILE A 1 2.96 -10.01 -9.64
CA ILE A 1 4.14 -9.49 -10.38
C ILE A 1 5.07 -8.86 -9.36
N THR A 2 6.36 -9.05 -9.51
CA THR A 2 7.37 -8.44 -8.61
C THR A 2 8.63 -8.05 -9.37
N SER A 3 9.28 -6.97 -8.93
CA SER A 3 10.62 -6.56 -9.39
C SER A 3 11.75 -7.09 -8.50
N LYS A 4 11.44 -7.92 -7.49
CA LYS A 4 12.44 -8.52 -6.60
C LYS A 4 13.57 -9.20 -7.38
N ASN A 5 14.82 -8.97 -6.97
CA ASN A 5 16.02 -9.48 -7.63
C ASN A 5 16.22 -9.01 -9.09
N LYS A 6 15.49 -7.97 -9.53
CA LYS A 6 15.62 -7.38 -10.88
C LYS A 6 15.88 -5.89 -10.80
N ILE A 7 15.00 -5.14 -10.15
CA ILE A 7 15.10 -3.70 -9.99
C ILE A 7 14.72 -3.35 -8.55
N ALA A 8 15.60 -2.63 -7.87
CA ALA A 8 15.34 -1.99 -6.59
C ALA A 8 15.79 -0.53 -6.68
N PHE A 9 15.16 0.34 -5.92
CA PHE A 9 15.43 1.77 -5.93
C PHE A 9 15.16 2.36 -4.54
N LYS A 10 15.78 3.51 -4.30
CA LYS A 10 15.62 4.28 -3.08
C LYS A 10 15.35 5.73 -3.43
N HIS A 11 14.26 6.28 -2.87
CA HIS A 11 13.78 7.64 -3.12
C HIS A 11 13.38 7.87 -4.59
N GLY A 12 12.56 8.87 -4.83
CA GLY A 12 12.09 9.25 -6.15
C GLY A 12 10.57 9.30 -6.23
N LYS A 13 10.10 9.41 -7.45
CA LYS A 13 8.67 9.34 -7.79
C LYS A 13 8.41 8.01 -8.49
N ILE A 14 7.49 7.25 -7.95
CA ILE A 14 7.02 5.99 -8.52
C ILE A 14 5.53 6.14 -8.79
N GLU A 15 5.10 5.84 -9.99
CA GLU A 15 3.70 5.90 -10.37
C GLU A 15 3.31 4.74 -11.27
N ALA A 16 2.06 4.29 -11.17
CA ALA A 16 1.49 3.29 -12.03
C ALA A 16 0.09 3.72 -12.48
N ALA A 17 -0.18 3.58 -13.77
CA ALA A 17 -1.52 3.67 -14.33
C ALA A 17 -2.17 2.29 -14.16
N ILE A 18 -3.17 2.20 -13.29
CA ILE A 18 -3.82 0.95 -12.92
C ILE A 18 -5.29 1.03 -13.31
N LYS A 19 -5.74 0.04 -14.09
CA LYS A 19 -7.14 -0.20 -14.36
C LYS A 19 -7.62 -1.27 -13.40
N LEU A 20 -8.39 -0.85 -12.40
CA LEU A 20 -8.93 -1.75 -11.40
C LEU A 20 -10.09 -2.57 -11.95
N PRO A 21 -10.17 -3.87 -11.70
CA PRO A 21 -11.33 -4.65 -12.05
C PRO A 21 -12.52 -4.23 -11.21
N LYS A 22 -13.74 -4.50 -11.69
CA LYS A 22 -14.90 -4.50 -10.79
C LYS A 22 -14.66 -5.58 -9.75
N THR A 23 -14.33 -5.15 -8.55
CA THR A 23 -14.14 -6.08 -7.45
C THR A 23 -15.50 -6.53 -6.95
N ALA A 24 -15.67 -7.83 -6.90
CA ALA A 24 -16.63 -8.46 -6.04
C ALA A 24 -16.11 -8.39 -4.58
N ASN A 25 -16.96 -8.68 -3.62
CA ASN A 25 -16.51 -8.81 -2.23
C ASN A 25 -15.41 -9.88 -2.14
N GLY A 26 -14.34 -9.55 -1.43
CA GLY A 26 -13.22 -10.45 -1.18
C GLY A 26 -12.06 -10.36 -2.17
N LEU A 27 -12.14 -9.56 -3.23
CA LEU A 27 -10.98 -9.27 -4.07
C LEU A 27 -10.18 -8.13 -3.45
N TRP A 28 -8.85 -8.30 -3.43
CA TRP A 28 -7.92 -7.39 -2.78
C TRP A 28 -6.73 -7.08 -3.71
N PRO A 29 -6.92 -6.12 -4.64
CA PRO A 29 -5.83 -5.62 -5.47
C PRO A 29 -4.88 -4.75 -4.66
N ALA A 30 -3.57 -4.88 -4.91
CA ALA A 30 -2.53 -4.09 -4.26
C ALA A 30 -1.40 -3.68 -5.22
N PHE A 31 -0.92 -2.45 -5.02
CA PHE A 31 0.31 -1.91 -5.61
C PHE A 31 1.16 -1.36 -4.46
N TRP A 32 2.31 -1.97 -4.21
CA TRP A 32 3.09 -1.78 -3.00
C TRP A 32 4.58 -2.02 -3.19
N MET A 33 5.37 -1.71 -2.18
CA MET A 33 6.80 -1.86 -2.15
C MET A 33 7.24 -2.55 -0.86
N MET A 34 8.35 -3.29 -0.93
CA MET A 34 8.96 -3.93 0.22
C MET A 34 10.47 -3.71 0.20
N GLY A 35 11.08 -3.57 1.37
CA GLY A 35 12.53 -3.42 1.53
C GLY A 35 13.30 -4.58 0.89
N ASN A 36 14.32 -4.24 0.09
CA ASN A 36 15.10 -5.21 -0.68
C ASN A 36 15.95 -6.15 0.20
N ASP A 37 16.09 -5.82 1.48
CA ASP A 37 16.73 -6.66 2.50
C ASP A 37 15.77 -7.66 3.18
N TYR A 38 14.55 -7.84 2.64
CA TYR A 38 13.53 -8.75 3.17
C TYR A 38 14.07 -10.15 3.49
N ASP A 39 14.90 -10.74 2.60
CA ASP A 39 15.43 -12.09 2.78
C ASP A 39 16.45 -12.17 3.94
N GLN A 40 17.03 -11.03 4.35
CA GLN A 40 17.99 -10.96 5.45
C GLN A 40 17.34 -10.63 6.80
N VAL A 41 16.41 -9.70 6.81
CA VAL A 41 15.85 -9.14 8.05
C VAL A 41 14.41 -9.56 8.32
N GLY A 42 13.70 -10.05 7.31
CA GLY A 42 12.28 -10.42 7.40
C GLY A 42 11.33 -9.24 7.50
N TRP A 43 10.03 -9.56 7.50
CA TRP A 43 8.95 -8.62 7.71
C TRP A 43 8.61 -8.53 9.21
N PRO A 44 8.26 -7.35 9.76
CA PRO A 44 8.14 -6.04 9.13
C PRO A 44 9.44 -5.20 9.14
N ARG A 45 10.58 -5.78 9.54
CA ARG A 45 11.85 -5.09 9.67
C ARG A 45 12.40 -4.55 8.35
N CYS A 46 12.04 -5.18 7.24
CA CYS A 46 12.39 -4.67 5.91
C CYS A 46 11.68 -3.37 5.55
N GLY A 47 10.56 -3.04 6.19
CA GLY A 47 9.66 -1.96 5.81
C GLY A 47 8.79 -2.34 4.61
N GLU A 48 7.50 -1.95 4.66
CA GLU A 48 6.52 -2.14 3.60
C GLU A 48 5.77 -0.83 3.36
N THR A 49 5.54 -0.49 2.11
CA THR A 49 4.83 0.72 1.69
C THR A 49 3.73 0.34 0.72
N ASP A 50 2.48 0.43 1.15
CA ASP A 50 1.32 0.12 0.34
C ASP A 50 0.79 1.41 -0.27
N ILE A 51 0.98 1.55 -1.59
CA ILE A 51 0.57 2.74 -2.34
C ILE A 51 -0.91 2.64 -2.66
N LEU A 52 -1.40 1.44 -2.92
CA LEU A 52 -2.80 1.14 -3.17
C LEU A 52 -3.13 -0.23 -2.58
N GLU A 53 -4.14 -0.26 -1.75
CA GLU A 53 -4.89 -1.46 -1.41
C GLU A 53 -6.38 -1.17 -1.53
N MET A 54 -7.15 -2.09 -2.10
CA MET A 54 -8.59 -1.95 -2.28
C MET A 54 -9.32 -3.23 -1.88
N GLY A 55 -10.59 -3.12 -1.50
CA GLY A 55 -11.39 -4.27 -1.06
C GLY A 55 -11.49 -4.43 0.46
N HIS A 56 -11.09 -3.42 1.25
CA HIS A 56 -11.18 -3.44 2.71
C HIS A 56 -12.62 -3.65 3.20
N SER A 57 -12.77 -4.38 4.31
CA SER A 57 -14.06 -4.69 4.93
C SER A 57 -14.94 -3.46 5.25
N ASN A 58 -14.32 -2.30 5.52
CA ASN A 58 -15.05 -1.04 5.70
C ASN A 58 -15.77 -0.62 4.41
N GLY A 59 -15.12 -0.74 3.25
CA GLY A 59 -15.73 -0.44 1.96
C GLY A 59 -16.92 -1.33 1.64
N ILE A 60 -16.83 -2.62 2.00
CA ILE A 60 -17.94 -3.57 1.88
C ILE A 60 -19.10 -3.16 2.78
N LYS A 61 -18.81 -2.90 4.05
CA LYS A 61 -19.81 -2.50 5.06
C LYS A 61 -20.53 -1.20 4.68
N ASP A 62 -19.79 -0.23 4.18
CA ASP A 62 -20.32 1.11 3.90
C ASP A 62 -20.85 1.26 2.45
N GLY A 63 -20.76 0.19 1.63
CA GLY A 63 -21.26 0.16 0.25
C GLY A 63 -20.48 1.05 -0.70
N VAL A 64 -19.17 1.24 -0.45
CA VAL A 64 -18.25 2.08 -1.23
C VAL A 64 -17.02 1.30 -1.70
N THR A 65 -17.18 0.02 -1.99
CA THR A 65 -16.11 -0.89 -2.40
C THR A 65 -15.36 -0.44 -3.67
N ASP A 66 -16.05 0.29 -4.54
CA ASP A 66 -15.48 0.82 -5.78
C ASP A 66 -14.73 2.15 -5.61
N ARG A 67 -14.80 2.75 -4.43
CA ARG A 67 -14.23 4.08 -4.13
C ARG A 67 -13.30 4.09 -2.93
N LEU A 68 -13.45 3.14 -1.98
CA LEU A 68 -12.59 3.05 -0.81
C LEU A 68 -11.29 2.35 -1.14
N PHE A 69 -10.18 3.02 -0.84
CA PHE A 69 -8.83 2.50 -0.97
C PHE A 69 -7.97 2.93 0.22
N ASN A 70 -6.86 2.24 0.42
CA ASN A 70 -5.94 2.49 1.51
C ASN A 70 -4.53 2.75 1.00
N GLY A 71 -3.80 3.60 1.77
CA GLY A 71 -2.35 3.62 1.79
C GLY A 71 -1.87 3.14 3.15
N ALA A 72 -0.69 2.51 3.22
CA ALA A 72 -0.12 2.07 4.48
C ALA A 72 1.41 2.07 4.50
N LEU A 73 1.97 2.21 5.70
CA LEU A 73 3.36 1.91 6.01
C LEU A 73 3.40 0.89 7.13
N HIS A 74 4.13 -0.21 6.95
CA HIS A 74 4.35 -1.23 7.95
C HIS A 74 5.82 -1.32 8.32
N TRP A 75 6.13 -1.33 9.63
CA TRP A 75 7.50 -1.44 10.13
C TRP A 75 7.55 -2.08 11.52
N GLY A 76 8.74 -2.31 12.04
CA GLY A 76 9.01 -2.81 13.39
C GLY A 76 10.19 -3.76 13.42
N VAL A 77 10.73 -4.00 14.59
CA VAL A 77 11.89 -4.86 14.77
C VAL A 77 11.58 -6.36 14.61
N ALA A 78 10.33 -6.75 14.88
CA ALA A 78 9.82 -8.11 14.72
C ALA A 78 8.31 -8.10 14.52
N SER A 79 7.72 -9.24 14.11
CA SER A 79 6.27 -9.38 13.91
C SER A 79 5.46 -9.14 15.18
N SER A 80 6.02 -9.43 16.37
CA SER A 80 5.39 -9.13 17.66
C SER A 80 5.40 -7.63 18.02
N GLU A 81 6.21 -6.85 17.32
CA GLU A 81 6.37 -5.40 17.51
C GLU A 81 6.01 -4.64 16.22
N HIS A 82 5.16 -5.26 15.40
CA HIS A 82 4.67 -4.65 14.18
C HIS A 82 3.90 -3.37 14.46
N ARG A 83 4.25 -2.32 13.72
CA ARG A 83 3.61 -1.02 13.73
C ARG A 83 3.07 -0.71 12.34
N ILE A 84 1.99 0.06 12.31
CA ILE A 84 1.34 0.46 11.06
C ILE A 84 0.88 1.91 11.15
N LEU A 85 1.04 2.63 10.04
CA LEU A 85 0.27 3.83 9.73
C LEU A 85 -0.56 3.52 8.49
N THR A 86 -1.86 3.68 8.58
CA THR A 86 -2.79 3.43 7.48
C THR A 86 -3.97 4.38 7.55
N GLY A 87 -4.70 4.53 6.46
CA GLY A 87 -5.91 5.33 6.41
C GLY A 87 -6.83 4.88 5.28
N ASP A 88 -8.14 4.84 5.59
CA ASP A 88 -9.20 4.66 4.62
C ASP A 88 -9.43 5.99 3.88
N HIS A 89 -9.44 5.96 2.56
CA HIS A 89 -9.74 7.09 1.69
C HIS A 89 -10.89 6.72 0.77
N VAL A 90 -11.85 7.61 0.62
CA VAL A 90 -12.98 7.43 -0.28
C VAL A 90 -12.88 8.46 -1.39
N SER A 91 -12.68 7.98 -2.61
CA SER A 91 -12.69 8.85 -3.81
C SER A 91 -14.08 9.42 -4.07
N ASP A 92 -14.14 10.61 -4.63
CA ASP A 92 -15.40 11.24 -5.07
C ASP A 92 -16.00 10.53 -6.30
N TYR A 93 -15.22 9.67 -6.97
CA TYR A 93 -15.61 8.92 -8.15
C TYR A 93 -15.21 7.44 -8.00
N SER A 94 -15.83 6.57 -8.83
CA SER A 94 -15.48 5.15 -8.86
C SER A 94 -14.09 4.96 -9.43
N LEU A 95 -13.26 4.19 -8.74
CA LEU A 95 -11.94 3.74 -9.22
C LEU A 95 -12.06 2.46 -10.07
N GLN A 96 -13.27 1.93 -10.21
CA GLN A 96 -13.60 0.74 -10.98
C GLN A 96 -14.52 1.06 -12.18
N ASP A 97 -14.40 2.27 -12.71
CA ASP A 97 -15.19 2.79 -13.82
C ASP A 97 -14.78 2.25 -15.20
N GLY A 98 -13.68 1.48 -15.23
CA GLY A 98 -13.14 0.91 -16.47
C GLY A 98 -12.04 1.77 -17.10
N GLU A 99 -11.62 2.84 -16.44
CA GLU A 99 -10.52 3.70 -16.89
C GLU A 99 -9.23 3.40 -16.11
N TYR A 100 -8.13 4.03 -16.51
CA TYR A 100 -6.87 3.97 -15.79
C TYR A 100 -6.76 5.11 -14.80
N HIS A 101 -6.48 4.79 -13.54
CA HIS A 101 -6.19 5.75 -12.49
C HIS A 101 -4.70 5.71 -12.14
N ILE A 102 -4.12 6.88 -11.84
CA ILE A 102 -2.71 7.02 -11.50
C ILE A 102 -2.54 6.97 -10.00
N PHE A 103 -1.91 5.91 -9.50
CA PHE A 103 -1.45 5.83 -8.11
C PHE A 103 0.02 6.18 -8.06
N ARG A 104 0.38 7.12 -7.20
CA ARG A 104 1.72 7.70 -7.16
C ARG A 104 2.22 7.80 -5.73
N VAL A 105 3.50 7.48 -5.52
CA VAL A 105 4.24 7.82 -4.32
C VAL A 105 5.41 8.75 -4.67
N VAL A 106 5.57 9.81 -3.89
CA VAL A 106 6.76 10.66 -3.86
C VAL A 106 7.50 10.35 -2.57
N TRP A 107 8.65 9.75 -2.71
CA TRP A 107 9.47 9.30 -1.59
C TRP A 107 10.79 10.05 -1.58
N THR A 108 10.98 10.88 -0.57
CA THR A 108 12.16 11.70 -0.36
C THR A 108 12.91 11.25 0.90
N PRO A 109 14.10 11.80 1.19
CA PRO A 109 14.75 11.56 2.48
C PRO A 109 13.97 12.04 3.71
N ASN A 110 12.94 12.86 3.53
CA ASN A 110 12.20 13.45 4.63
C ASN A 110 10.77 12.95 4.74
N GLU A 111 10.14 12.53 3.63
CA GLU A 111 8.74 12.14 3.65
C GLU A 111 8.40 11.08 2.59
N ILE A 112 7.32 10.37 2.85
CA ILE A 112 6.57 9.58 1.89
C ILE A 112 5.19 10.24 1.72
N ALA A 113 4.84 10.63 0.49
CA ALA A 113 3.55 11.22 0.16
C ALA A 113 2.91 10.46 -1.00
N MET A 114 1.63 10.10 -0.85
CA MET A 114 0.90 9.27 -1.83
C MET A 114 -0.25 10.07 -2.45
N PHE A 115 -0.46 9.91 -3.76
CA PHE A 115 -1.40 10.70 -4.54
C PHE A 115 -2.23 9.81 -5.47
N LEU A 116 -3.47 10.24 -5.70
CA LEU A 116 -4.38 9.67 -6.69
C LEU A 116 -4.57 10.67 -7.83
N ASP A 117 -4.37 10.22 -9.06
CA ASP A 117 -4.57 10.99 -10.30
C ASP A 117 -3.88 12.36 -10.25
N ASP A 118 -4.55 13.41 -10.66
CA ASP A 118 -4.03 14.78 -10.70
C ASP A 118 -4.23 15.54 -9.38
N ASN A 119 -4.64 14.86 -8.30
CA ASN A 119 -4.80 15.48 -7.00
C ASN A 119 -3.48 16.08 -6.52
N LYS A 120 -3.54 17.33 -6.07
CA LYS A 120 -2.37 18.05 -5.55
C LYS A 120 -2.11 17.73 -4.10
N GLU A 121 -3.17 17.42 -3.35
CA GLU A 121 -3.06 17.00 -1.96
C GLU A 121 -2.90 15.48 -1.90
N PRO A 122 -1.92 14.99 -1.13
CA PRO A 122 -1.72 13.56 -0.94
C PRO A 122 -2.85 12.97 -0.09
N TYR A 123 -3.29 11.76 -0.43
CA TYR A 123 -4.19 11.02 0.44
C TYR A 123 -3.47 10.44 1.67
N MET A 124 -2.15 10.32 1.62
CA MET A 124 -1.32 9.94 2.76
C MET A 124 0.00 10.71 2.71
N ARG A 125 0.46 11.21 3.89
CA ARG A 125 1.76 11.88 4.05
C ARG A 125 2.36 11.49 5.38
N VAL A 126 3.60 11.02 5.37
CA VAL A 126 4.33 10.59 6.57
C VAL A 126 5.72 11.21 6.57
N ASP A 127 6.08 11.87 7.66
CA ASP A 127 7.43 12.34 7.92
C ASP A 127 8.31 11.14 8.32
N ILE A 128 9.38 10.92 7.57
CA ILE A 128 10.37 9.86 7.80
C ILE A 128 11.78 10.44 8.06
N SER A 129 11.88 11.71 8.37
CA SER A 129 13.17 12.42 8.54
C SER A 129 13.94 11.97 9.79
N ASP A 130 13.24 11.62 10.87
CA ASP A 130 13.88 11.11 12.10
C ASP A 130 14.23 9.63 11.98
N ARG A 131 15.51 9.33 11.93
CA ARG A 131 16.10 7.99 11.82
C ARG A 131 16.75 7.48 13.10
N SER A 132 16.60 8.22 14.19
CA SER A 132 17.39 8.02 15.42
C SER A 132 16.96 6.81 16.23
N SER A 133 15.75 6.28 16.01
CA SER A 133 15.18 5.20 16.82
C SER A 133 14.53 4.11 15.97
N GLU A 134 14.79 2.83 16.31
CA GLU A 134 14.09 1.67 15.75
C GLU A 134 12.58 1.64 16.10
N ASP A 135 12.14 2.48 17.04
CA ASP A 135 10.72 2.68 17.31
C ASP A 135 10.04 3.61 16.30
N GLY A 136 10.82 4.49 15.68
CA GLY A 136 10.34 5.50 14.74
C GLY A 136 10.15 4.96 13.32
N VAL A 137 9.10 5.43 12.63
CA VAL A 137 8.83 5.08 11.22
C VAL A 137 10.03 5.44 10.33
N GLY A 138 10.68 6.56 10.57
CA GLY A 138 11.80 7.04 9.74
C GLY A 138 13.01 6.12 9.71
N TYR A 139 13.20 5.23 10.68
CA TYR A 139 14.31 4.29 10.69
C TYR A 139 14.27 3.28 9.52
N TYR A 140 13.08 2.94 9.04
CA TYR A 140 12.88 1.79 8.13
C TYR A 140 12.84 2.16 6.65
N PHE A 141 12.52 3.41 6.29
CA PHE A 141 12.21 3.79 4.92
C PHE A 141 13.34 4.56 4.22
N HIS A 142 14.60 4.12 4.40
CA HIS A 142 15.81 4.72 3.77
C HIS A 142 16.72 3.69 3.11
N LYS A 143 16.18 2.58 2.67
CA LYS A 143 16.88 1.49 1.97
C LYS A 143 16.20 1.22 0.63
N ASP A 144 16.87 0.46 -0.22
CA ASP A 144 16.29 0.08 -1.50
C ASP A 144 15.02 -0.76 -1.31
N ASN A 145 14.03 -0.52 -2.14
CA ASN A 145 12.78 -1.26 -2.17
C ASN A 145 12.54 -1.86 -3.55
N PHE A 146 11.83 -2.97 -3.61
CA PHE A 146 11.30 -3.55 -4.83
C PHE A 146 9.78 -3.40 -4.89
N LEU A 147 9.23 -3.43 -6.11
CA LEU A 147 7.79 -3.30 -6.39
C LEU A 147 7.07 -4.64 -6.42
N LEU A 148 5.81 -4.60 -6.01
CA LEU A 148 4.85 -5.70 -6.11
C LEU A 148 3.50 -5.19 -6.62
N LEU A 149 2.87 -6.02 -7.46
CA LEU A 149 1.46 -5.89 -7.84
C LEU A 149 0.82 -7.27 -7.73
N ASN A 150 -0.29 -7.34 -7.04
CA ASN A 150 -1.04 -8.60 -6.91
C ASN A 150 -2.55 -8.36 -6.79
N MET A 151 -3.27 -9.45 -6.91
CA MET A 151 -4.67 -9.59 -6.55
C MET A 151 -4.76 -10.73 -5.54
N ALA A 152 -5.00 -10.42 -4.28
CA ALA A 152 -5.33 -11.43 -3.28
C ALA A 152 -6.84 -11.72 -3.31
N VAL A 153 -7.23 -12.87 -2.79
CA VAL A 153 -8.63 -13.32 -2.72
C VAL A 153 -8.93 -13.74 -1.29
N GLY A 154 -9.90 -13.06 -0.66
CA GLY A 154 -10.23 -13.29 0.74
C GLY A 154 -9.15 -12.82 1.71
N GLY A 155 -9.29 -13.18 2.98
CA GLY A 155 -8.34 -12.91 4.05
C GLY A 155 -8.78 -11.80 5.00
N ASN A 156 -7.84 -11.34 5.82
CA ASN A 156 -8.13 -10.40 6.93
C ASN A 156 -8.54 -9.01 6.44
N PHE A 157 -7.96 -8.53 5.36
CA PHE A 157 -8.22 -7.18 4.85
C PHE A 157 -9.69 -7.01 4.39
N PRO A 158 -10.25 -7.87 3.51
CA PRO A 158 -11.66 -7.85 3.19
C PRO A 158 -12.56 -8.44 4.30
N GLY A 159 -11.98 -9.15 5.28
CA GLY A 159 -12.74 -9.83 6.34
C GLY A 159 -13.56 -11.03 5.84
N ILE A 160 -13.16 -11.64 4.73
CA ILE A 160 -13.84 -12.77 4.09
C ILE A 160 -12.90 -13.97 4.06
N HIS A 161 -13.28 -15.04 4.76
CA HIS A 161 -12.45 -16.24 4.93
C HIS A 161 -13.03 -17.48 4.27
N ASP A 162 -14.27 -17.43 3.79
CA ASP A 162 -14.97 -18.54 3.15
C ASP A 162 -15.26 -18.25 1.69
N ALA A 163 -15.23 -19.29 0.85
CA ALA A 163 -15.42 -19.18 -0.59
C ALA A 163 -16.79 -18.59 -0.96
N GLU A 164 -17.82 -18.89 -0.17
CA GLU A 164 -19.18 -18.40 -0.35
C GLU A 164 -19.30 -16.89 -0.16
N GLY A 165 -18.37 -16.27 0.56
CA GLY A 165 -18.31 -14.81 0.76
C GLY A 165 -17.69 -14.06 -0.40
N ILE A 166 -17.02 -14.74 -1.33
CA ILE A 166 -16.42 -14.17 -2.53
C ILE A 166 -17.51 -14.08 -3.61
N THR A 167 -17.88 -12.89 -4.04
CA THR A 167 -18.99 -12.67 -4.98
C THR A 167 -18.57 -11.85 -6.19
#